data_261a38a530f3f021bb60106f47460ee5
#
_entry.id   261a38a530f3f021bb60106f47460ee5
#
_cell.length_a   1.000
_cell.length_b   1.000
_cell.length_c   1.000
_cell.angle_alpha   90.00
_cell.angle_beta   90.00
_cell.angle_gamma   90.00
#
_symmetry.space_group_name_H-M   'P 1'
#
loop_
_entity.id
_entity.type
_entity.pdbx_description
1 polymer ?
#
loop_
_entity_poly.entity_id
_entity_poly.type
_entity_poly.pdbx_seq_one_letter_code
_entity_poly.pdbx_strand_id
1 'polypeptide(L)'
;MVNEQHNKDPNPHPEKKQNLFSAFFPREYNFESMLAHQSDRTVAGVKAFIIWLEIRPLVNPLELERLEDEVDTMRHEMEDKLIQSFSTPFDRQDIYSISRQMDYILNFSKETAKEMYAFGVQPDQPILDMAKYLLGGTECISRGIRNLNTDKRAVEEEIRHARDRYNVMEEVYISGMADLLRTHDAMYALRTREIYHHLRDAGRAMRDTLDSLHNAVIDLA
;
A
#
# COMPACT_ATOMS: atom_id res chain seq x y z
N MET A 1 81.79 11.89 9.55
CA MET A 1 81.17 11.29 8.37
C MET A 1 79.86 10.72 8.84
N VAL A 2 78.78 11.46 8.76
CA VAL A 2 77.42 10.99 9.04
C VAL A 2 76.57 11.42 7.86
N ASN A 3 75.96 10.44 7.20
CA ASN A 3 75.12 10.62 5.99
C ASN A 3 73.69 10.93 6.43
N GLU A 4 73.21 12.11 6.11
CA GLU A 4 71.83 12.44 6.21
C GLU A 4 71.05 11.92 4.96
N GLN A 5 70.20 10.93 5.18
CA GLN A 5 69.23 10.48 4.19
C GLN A 5 67.94 11.30 4.29
N HIS A 6 67.70 12.05 3.26
CA HIS A 6 66.46 12.79 3.01
C HIS A 6 65.32 11.81 2.73
N ASN A 7 64.33 11.72 3.63
CA ASN A 7 63.10 10.97 3.44
C ASN A 7 62.09 11.89 2.71
N LYS A 8 61.80 11.59 1.45
CA LYS A 8 60.77 12.23 0.68
C LYS A 8 59.44 11.52 0.98
N ASP A 9 58.52 12.22 1.60
CA ASP A 9 57.12 11.80 1.73
C ASP A 9 56.44 11.69 0.37
N PRO A 10 55.66 10.63 0.12
CA PRO A 10 54.93 10.47 -1.11
C PRO A 10 53.53 11.10 -1.04
N ASN A 11 53.24 11.91 -2.02
CA ASN A 11 52.01 12.12 -2.74
C ASN A 11 50.74 12.44 -1.95
N PRO A 12 50.16 13.62 -2.11
CA PRO A 12 48.81 13.92 -1.63
C PRO A 12 47.78 13.12 -2.43
N HIS A 13 46.91 12.42 -1.73
CA HIS A 13 45.73 11.78 -2.31
C HIS A 13 44.92 12.77 -3.13
N PRO A 14 44.44 12.40 -4.34
CA PRO A 14 43.56 13.30 -5.10
C PRO A 14 42.25 13.45 -4.34
N GLU A 15 41.99 14.63 -3.83
CA GLU A 15 40.65 15.05 -3.39
C GLU A 15 39.68 14.76 -4.52
N LYS A 16 38.69 13.89 -4.28
CA LYS A 16 37.54 13.70 -5.14
C LYS A 16 36.84 15.06 -5.28
N LYS A 17 37.09 15.73 -6.38
CA LYS A 17 36.28 16.88 -6.83
C LYS A 17 34.83 16.37 -6.90
N GLN A 18 34.07 16.60 -5.86
CA GLN A 18 32.61 16.47 -5.92
C GLN A 18 32.18 17.38 -7.05
N ASN A 19 31.60 16.80 -8.09
CA ASN A 19 31.11 17.53 -9.24
C ASN A 19 30.01 18.50 -8.76
N LEU A 20 30.36 19.77 -8.58
CA LEU A 20 29.44 20.86 -8.26
C LEU A 20 28.28 20.93 -9.30
N PHE A 21 28.49 20.38 -10.50
CA PHE A 21 27.44 20.26 -11.53
C PHE A 21 26.32 19.30 -11.17
N SER A 22 26.53 18.26 -10.38
CA SER A 22 25.46 17.33 -9.96
C SER A 22 24.47 17.98 -8.98
N ALA A 23 24.83 19.11 -8.34
CA ALA A 23 23.94 19.87 -7.48
C ALA A 23 22.93 20.74 -8.27
N PHE A 24 23.16 20.96 -9.58
CA PHE A 24 22.29 21.76 -10.45
C PHE A 24 21.32 20.93 -11.30
N PHE A 25 21.46 19.59 -11.34
CA PHE A 25 20.51 18.75 -12.04
C PHE A 25 19.47 18.26 -11.04
N PRO A 26 18.16 18.49 -11.27
CA PRO A 26 17.09 17.95 -10.46
C PRO A 26 17.22 16.43 -10.42
N ARG A 27 17.06 15.84 -9.24
CA ARG A 27 17.01 14.37 -9.11
C ARG A 27 15.72 13.87 -9.75
N GLU A 28 15.85 13.05 -10.78
CA GLU A 28 14.71 12.32 -11.34
C GLU A 28 14.49 11.04 -10.51
N TYR A 29 13.27 10.87 -10.03
CA TYR A 29 12.85 9.68 -9.33
C TYR A 29 11.86 8.89 -10.20
N ASN A 30 11.98 7.58 -10.21
CA ASN A 30 11.05 6.72 -10.93
C ASN A 30 9.83 6.41 -10.04
N PHE A 31 8.88 7.33 -9.99
CA PHE A 31 7.67 7.22 -9.17
C PHE A 31 6.80 6.03 -9.55
N GLU A 32 6.77 5.63 -10.82
CA GLU A 32 6.01 4.48 -11.29
C GLU A 32 6.56 3.16 -10.74
N SER A 33 7.89 3.01 -10.79
CA SER A 33 8.55 1.85 -10.18
C SER A 33 8.33 1.80 -8.66
N MET A 34 8.32 2.96 -8.00
CA MET A 34 8.04 3.05 -6.57
C MET A 34 6.59 2.64 -6.25
N LEU A 35 5.61 3.17 -7.00
CA LEU A 35 4.20 2.78 -6.86
C LEU A 35 4.00 1.28 -7.15
N ALA A 36 4.64 0.75 -8.19
CA ALA A 36 4.56 -0.67 -8.51
C ALA A 36 5.11 -1.54 -7.36
N HIS A 37 6.26 -1.17 -6.80
CA HIS A 37 6.84 -1.88 -5.67
C HIS A 37 5.95 -1.81 -4.42
N GLN A 38 5.44 -0.63 -4.08
CA GLN A 38 4.50 -0.46 -2.97
C GLN A 38 3.22 -1.29 -3.18
N SER A 39 2.66 -1.30 -4.40
CA SER A 39 1.47 -2.09 -4.72
C SER A 39 1.67 -3.59 -4.53
N ASP A 40 2.85 -4.11 -4.89
CA ASP A 40 3.19 -5.52 -4.66
C ASP A 40 3.25 -5.86 -3.17
N ARG A 41 3.81 -4.97 -2.36
CA ARG A 41 3.87 -5.15 -0.91
C ARG A 41 2.48 -5.05 -0.29
N THR A 42 1.63 -4.14 -0.76
CA THR A 42 0.22 -4.06 -0.33
C THR A 42 -0.54 -5.35 -0.67
N VAL A 43 -0.39 -5.90 -1.88
CA VAL A 43 -0.96 -7.21 -2.25
C VAL A 43 -0.45 -8.32 -1.34
N ALA A 44 0.86 -8.35 -1.04
CA ALA A 44 1.44 -9.35 -0.14
C ALA A 44 0.85 -9.24 1.28
N GLY A 45 0.64 -8.03 1.78
CA GLY A 45 0.02 -7.77 3.06
C GLY A 45 -1.44 -8.26 3.13
N VAL A 46 -2.26 -7.95 2.11
CA VAL A 46 -3.66 -8.44 2.07
C VAL A 46 -3.71 -9.97 1.93
N LYS A 47 -2.77 -10.60 1.21
CA LYS A 47 -2.62 -12.07 1.19
C LYS A 47 -2.27 -12.62 2.57
N ALA A 48 -1.34 -11.99 3.28
CA ALA A 48 -0.98 -12.39 4.64
C ALA A 48 -2.18 -12.27 5.60
N PHE A 49 -3.01 -11.22 5.44
CA PHE A 49 -4.25 -11.09 6.20
C PHE A 49 -5.21 -12.26 5.96
N ILE A 50 -5.43 -12.66 4.69
CA ILE A 50 -6.28 -13.83 4.38
C ILE A 50 -5.73 -15.12 4.99
N ILE A 51 -4.42 -15.36 4.88
CA ILE A 51 -3.76 -16.52 5.47
C ILE A 51 -3.94 -16.50 7.00
N TRP A 52 -3.79 -15.32 7.62
CA TRP A 52 -4.00 -15.16 9.05
C TRP A 52 -5.44 -15.47 9.46
N LEU A 53 -6.44 -15.08 8.65
CA LEU A 53 -7.86 -15.40 8.90
C LEU A 53 -8.14 -16.92 8.91
N GLU A 54 -7.27 -17.76 8.38
CA GLU A 54 -7.41 -19.22 8.35
C GLU A 54 -6.78 -19.91 9.58
N ILE A 55 -5.95 -19.21 10.38
CA ILE A 55 -5.26 -19.77 11.55
C ILE A 55 -6.25 -20.01 12.69
N ARG A 56 -6.18 -21.19 13.32
CA ARG A 56 -6.99 -21.53 14.49
C ARG A 56 -6.15 -22.16 15.62
N PRO A 57 -6.22 -21.65 16.85
CA PRO A 57 -6.87 -20.38 17.23
C PRO A 57 -6.15 -19.18 16.59
N LEU A 58 -6.82 -18.03 16.51
CA LEU A 58 -6.18 -16.80 16.06
C LEU A 58 -4.98 -16.44 16.95
N VAL A 59 -3.91 -15.99 16.34
CA VAL A 59 -2.66 -15.55 16.98
C VAL A 59 -2.43 -14.06 16.73
N ASN A 60 -1.48 -13.44 17.46
CA ASN A 60 -1.11 -12.07 17.20
C ASN A 60 -0.64 -11.92 15.73
N PRO A 61 -1.15 -10.94 14.95
CA PRO A 61 -0.87 -10.78 13.52
C PRO A 61 0.49 -10.12 13.22
N LEU A 62 1.58 -10.61 13.81
CA LEU A 62 2.93 -10.00 13.74
C LEU A 62 3.46 -9.88 12.31
N GLU A 63 3.18 -10.85 11.44
CA GLU A 63 3.62 -10.77 10.04
C GLU A 63 2.88 -9.67 9.26
N LEU A 64 1.61 -9.46 9.57
CA LEU A 64 0.82 -8.39 8.97
C LEU A 64 1.29 -7.01 9.46
N GLU A 65 1.63 -6.89 10.75
CA GLU A 65 2.25 -5.68 11.30
C GLU A 65 3.56 -5.35 10.57
N ARG A 66 4.44 -6.33 10.38
CA ARG A 66 5.70 -6.15 9.67
C ARG A 66 5.51 -5.69 8.21
N LEU A 67 4.54 -6.26 7.51
CA LEU A 67 4.25 -5.89 6.11
C LEU A 67 3.65 -4.49 6.01
N GLU A 68 2.85 -4.09 6.98
CA GLU A 68 2.32 -2.72 7.02
C GLU A 68 3.41 -1.70 7.34
N ASP A 69 4.29 -1.96 8.30
CA ASP A 69 5.45 -1.11 8.58
C ASP A 69 6.33 -0.89 7.34
N GLU A 70 6.47 -1.93 6.48
CA GLU A 70 7.20 -1.80 5.21
C GLU A 70 6.47 -0.87 4.23
N VAL A 71 5.15 -1.01 4.09
CA VAL A 71 4.34 -0.17 3.18
C VAL A 71 4.28 1.27 3.68
N ASP A 72 4.16 1.50 4.99
CA ASP A 72 4.23 2.83 5.60
C ASP A 72 5.59 3.50 5.34
N THR A 73 6.68 2.75 5.48
CA THR A 73 8.03 3.24 5.11
C THR A 73 8.10 3.65 3.64
N MET A 74 7.55 2.85 2.73
CA MET A 74 7.51 3.18 1.29
C MET A 74 6.70 4.44 1.01
N ARG A 75 5.57 4.65 1.71
CA ARG A 75 4.76 5.86 1.62
C ARG A 75 5.57 7.09 2.05
N HIS A 76 6.25 7.04 3.18
CA HIS A 76 7.09 8.14 3.65
C HIS A 76 8.24 8.44 2.67
N GLU A 77 8.90 7.42 2.12
CA GLU A 77 9.91 7.62 1.08
C GLU A 77 9.34 8.27 -0.18
N MET A 78 8.10 7.91 -0.57
CA MET A 78 7.39 8.54 -1.69
C MET A 78 7.16 10.02 -1.43
N GLU A 79 6.64 10.37 -0.25
CA GLU A 79 6.41 11.76 0.17
C GLU A 79 7.69 12.60 0.11
N ASP A 80 8.78 12.09 0.69
CA ASP A 80 10.08 12.77 0.70
C ASP A 80 10.61 13.02 -0.74
N LYS A 81 10.47 12.04 -1.62
CA LYS A 81 10.91 12.17 -3.02
C LYS A 81 10.02 13.10 -3.83
N LEU A 82 8.70 13.11 -3.56
CA LEU A 82 7.79 14.08 -4.17
C LEU A 82 8.14 15.52 -3.79
N ILE A 83 8.52 15.78 -2.52
CA ILE A 83 8.95 17.10 -2.07
C ILE A 83 10.25 17.53 -2.76
N GLN A 84 11.19 16.61 -2.98
CA GLN A 84 12.50 16.88 -3.57
C GLN A 84 12.50 16.93 -5.10
N SER A 85 11.45 16.41 -5.74
CA SER A 85 11.36 16.30 -7.18
C SER A 85 10.96 17.63 -7.83
N PHE A 86 11.64 17.98 -8.94
CA PHE A 86 11.26 19.14 -9.75
C PHE A 86 10.07 18.83 -10.66
N SER A 87 10.01 17.64 -11.25
CA SER A 87 8.94 17.18 -12.14
C SER A 87 8.51 15.75 -11.79
N THR A 88 7.28 15.40 -12.15
CA THR A 88 6.68 14.08 -11.96
C THR A 88 6.07 13.62 -13.29
N PRO A 89 5.93 12.31 -13.53
CA PRO A 89 5.39 11.76 -14.78
C PRO A 89 3.92 12.11 -15.03
N PHE A 90 3.14 12.29 -13.96
CA PHE A 90 1.73 12.74 -13.95
C PHE A 90 1.50 13.58 -12.69
N ASP A 91 0.27 13.97 -12.40
CA ASP A 91 -0.01 14.88 -11.28
C ASP A 91 0.58 14.34 -9.96
N ARG A 92 1.32 15.19 -9.28
CA ARG A 92 1.97 14.90 -8.00
C ARG A 92 0.96 14.50 -6.93
N GLN A 93 -0.23 15.11 -6.96
CA GLN A 93 -1.31 14.82 -6.04
C GLN A 93 -1.84 13.40 -6.22
N ASP A 94 -1.91 12.91 -7.47
CA ASP A 94 -2.35 11.53 -7.74
C ASP A 94 -1.30 10.50 -7.32
N ILE A 95 0.00 10.77 -7.54
CA ILE A 95 1.08 9.91 -7.03
C ILE A 95 0.97 9.77 -5.50
N TYR A 96 0.83 10.91 -4.81
CA TYR A 96 0.68 10.96 -3.36
C TYR A 96 -0.57 10.19 -2.90
N SER A 97 -1.71 10.44 -3.55
CA SER A 97 -2.98 9.82 -3.19
C SER A 97 -2.96 8.30 -3.40
N ILE A 98 -2.44 7.82 -4.53
CA ILE A 98 -2.30 6.37 -4.80
C ILE A 98 -1.44 5.71 -3.72
N SER A 99 -0.27 6.29 -3.40
CA SER A 99 0.63 5.76 -2.39
C SER A 99 -0.02 5.73 -1.01
N ARG A 100 -0.66 6.81 -0.60
CA ARG A 100 -1.32 6.94 0.69
C ARG A 100 -2.51 6.00 0.85
N GLN A 101 -3.34 5.86 -0.18
CA GLN A 101 -4.50 4.98 -0.11
C GLN A 101 -4.11 3.49 -0.10
N MET A 102 -3.02 3.10 -0.80
CA MET A 102 -2.47 1.75 -0.70
C MET A 102 -1.99 1.43 0.72
N ASP A 103 -1.38 2.39 1.42
CA ASP A 103 -1.02 2.28 2.83
C ASP A 103 -2.28 2.07 3.70
N TYR A 104 -3.34 2.84 3.49
CA TYR A 104 -4.58 2.68 4.24
C TYR A 104 -5.27 1.33 4.03
N ILE A 105 -5.20 0.73 2.82
CA ILE A 105 -5.71 -0.64 2.58
C ILE A 105 -5.07 -1.61 3.58
N LEU A 106 -3.77 -1.53 3.75
CA LEU A 106 -3.05 -2.47 4.61
C LEU A 106 -3.17 -2.11 6.09
N ASN A 107 -3.18 -0.82 6.42
CA ASN A 107 -3.39 -0.37 7.79
C ASN A 107 -4.74 -0.83 8.34
N PHE A 108 -5.85 -0.63 7.62
CA PHE A 108 -7.16 -1.14 8.04
C PHE A 108 -7.22 -2.66 8.09
N SER A 109 -6.50 -3.39 7.21
CA SER A 109 -6.39 -4.85 7.28
C SER A 109 -5.66 -5.31 8.55
N LYS A 110 -4.58 -4.62 8.93
CA LYS A 110 -3.83 -4.84 10.17
C LYS A 110 -4.70 -4.55 11.41
N GLU A 111 -5.38 -3.41 11.43
CA GLU A 111 -6.27 -3.03 12.52
C GLU A 111 -7.39 -4.06 12.69
N THR A 112 -8.02 -4.49 11.59
CA THR A 112 -9.01 -5.57 11.58
C THR A 112 -8.48 -6.83 12.29
N ALA A 113 -7.28 -7.30 11.91
CA ALA A 113 -6.68 -8.50 12.52
C ALA A 113 -6.35 -8.31 14.00
N LYS A 114 -5.80 -7.16 14.39
CA LYS A 114 -5.49 -6.84 15.80
C LYS A 114 -6.74 -6.80 16.66
N GLU A 115 -7.80 -6.19 16.18
CA GLU A 115 -9.06 -6.11 16.91
C GLU A 115 -9.79 -7.46 16.99
N MET A 116 -9.79 -8.25 15.89
CA MET A 116 -10.31 -9.61 15.93
C MET A 116 -9.60 -10.44 17.00
N TYR A 117 -8.27 -10.34 17.05
CA TYR A 117 -7.48 -11.04 18.06
C TYR A 117 -7.79 -10.54 19.49
N ALA A 118 -7.81 -9.21 19.70
CA ALA A 118 -8.04 -8.59 21.01
C ALA A 118 -9.47 -8.79 21.52
N PHE A 119 -10.47 -8.74 20.62
CA PHE A 119 -11.88 -8.85 20.99
C PHE A 119 -12.39 -10.31 20.99
N GLY A 120 -11.57 -11.25 20.53
CA GLY A 120 -11.94 -12.67 20.42
C GLY A 120 -12.96 -12.96 19.31
N VAL A 121 -13.04 -12.08 18.29
CA VAL A 121 -13.94 -12.27 17.14
C VAL A 121 -13.33 -13.30 16.19
N GLN A 122 -14.08 -14.37 15.92
CA GLN A 122 -13.68 -15.37 14.94
C GLN A 122 -14.13 -14.96 13.55
N PRO A 123 -13.37 -15.27 12.47
CA PRO A 123 -13.80 -15.01 11.11
C PRO A 123 -15.11 -15.72 10.78
N ASP A 124 -16.09 -14.95 10.33
CA ASP A 124 -17.34 -15.45 9.76
C ASP A 124 -17.31 -15.30 8.22
N GLN A 125 -18.37 -15.75 7.54
CA GLN A 125 -18.42 -15.72 6.08
C GLN A 125 -18.33 -14.32 5.51
N PRO A 126 -19.03 -13.28 6.03
CA PRO A 126 -18.86 -11.91 5.57
C PRO A 126 -17.43 -11.38 5.66
N ILE A 127 -16.70 -11.64 6.76
CA ILE A 127 -15.29 -11.24 6.92
C ILE A 127 -14.44 -11.90 5.83
N LEU A 128 -14.59 -13.21 5.63
CA LEU A 128 -13.82 -13.96 4.63
C LEU A 128 -14.10 -13.49 3.21
N ASP A 129 -15.35 -13.20 2.89
CA ASP A 129 -15.74 -12.76 1.56
C ASP A 129 -15.26 -11.31 1.29
N MET A 130 -15.43 -10.38 2.24
CA MET A 130 -14.90 -9.03 2.12
C MET A 130 -13.38 -9.04 1.94
N ALA A 131 -12.63 -9.85 2.70
CA ALA A 131 -11.18 -9.97 2.56
C ALA A 131 -10.76 -10.48 1.17
N LYS A 132 -11.50 -11.45 0.59
CA LYS A 132 -11.25 -11.95 -0.78
C LYS A 132 -11.49 -10.90 -1.85
N TYR A 133 -12.58 -10.12 -1.73
CA TYR A 133 -12.85 -9.04 -2.68
C TYR A 133 -11.84 -7.92 -2.54
N LEU A 134 -11.40 -7.59 -1.32
CA LEU A 134 -10.31 -6.64 -1.06
C LEU A 134 -9.02 -7.09 -1.77
N LEU A 135 -8.61 -8.36 -1.61
CA LEU A 135 -7.44 -8.90 -2.30
C LEU A 135 -7.59 -8.78 -3.82
N GLY A 136 -8.71 -9.24 -4.38
CA GLY A 136 -8.93 -9.20 -5.81
C GLY A 136 -8.87 -7.78 -6.39
N GLY A 137 -9.40 -6.79 -5.68
CA GLY A 137 -9.32 -5.37 -6.07
C GLY A 137 -7.89 -4.81 -5.94
N THR A 138 -7.18 -5.15 -4.88
CA THR A 138 -5.78 -4.74 -4.67
C THR A 138 -4.85 -5.33 -5.75
N GLU A 139 -5.09 -6.58 -6.18
CA GLU A 139 -4.37 -7.19 -7.31
C GLU A 139 -4.65 -6.47 -8.64
N CYS A 140 -5.90 -6.01 -8.87
CA CYS A 140 -6.21 -5.18 -10.03
C CYS A 140 -5.46 -3.84 -9.98
N ILE A 141 -5.40 -3.17 -8.84
CA ILE A 141 -4.62 -1.94 -8.65
C ILE A 141 -3.15 -2.17 -9.03
N SER A 142 -2.53 -3.25 -8.52
CA SER A 142 -1.12 -3.55 -8.82
C SER A 142 -0.89 -3.77 -10.32
N ARG A 143 -1.79 -4.49 -11.02
CA ARG A 143 -1.69 -4.65 -12.46
C ARG A 143 -1.93 -3.36 -13.23
N GLY A 144 -2.88 -2.53 -12.79
CA GLY A 144 -3.14 -1.20 -13.35
C GLY A 144 -1.91 -0.29 -13.26
N ILE A 145 -1.30 -0.18 -12.09
CA ILE A 145 -0.08 0.63 -11.88
C ILE A 145 1.06 0.18 -12.80
N ARG A 146 1.27 -1.12 -13.00
CA ARG A 146 2.32 -1.66 -13.88
C ARG A 146 2.11 -1.34 -15.35
N ASN A 147 0.87 -1.14 -15.77
CA ASN A 147 0.50 -0.85 -17.15
C ASN A 147 0.33 0.66 -17.42
N LEU A 148 0.51 1.52 -16.42
CA LEU A 148 0.13 2.94 -16.48
C LEU A 148 0.77 3.68 -17.67
N ASN A 149 2.03 3.39 -18.00
CA ASN A 149 2.74 3.99 -19.12
C ASN A 149 2.70 3.19 -20.42
N THR A 150 2.25 1.94 -20.37
CA THR A 150 2.38 1.03 -21.53
C THR A 150 1.05 0.75 -22.21
N ASP A 151 -0.03 0.62 -21.44
CA ASP A 151 -1.36 0.27 -21.95
C ASP A 151 -2.48 0.86 -21.08
N LYS A 152 -2.87 2.09 -21.39
CA LYS A 152 -3.95 2.81 -20.70
C LYS A 152 -5.28 2.05 -20.75
N ARG A 153 -5.55 1.33 -21.83
CA ARG A 153 -6.78 0.54 -21.95
C ARG A 153 -6.78 -0.63 -20.98
N ALA A 154 -5.66 -1.31 -20.81
CA ALA A 154 -5.52 -2.34 -19.80
C ALA A 154 -5.70 -1.78 -18.37
N VAL A 155 -5.19 -0.55 -18.09
CA VAL A 155 -5.43 0.12 -16.81
C VAL A 155 -6.91 0.34 -16.55
N GLU A 156 -7.65 0.88 -17.52
CA GLU A 156 -9.09 1.11 -17.42
C GLU A 156 -9.89 -0.20 -17.20
N GLU A 157 -9.48 -1.30 -17.82
CA GLU A 157 -10.07 -2.61 -17.58
C GLU A 157 -9.83 -3.09 -16.15
N GLU A 158 -8.62 -2.93 -15.60
CA GLU A 158 -8.32 -3.27 -14.22
C GLU A 158 -9.08 -2.41 -13.22
N ILE A 159 -9.21 -1.10 -13.48
CA ILE A 159 -10.01 -0.18 -12.66
C ILE A 159 -11.48 -0.65 -12.62
N ARG A 160 -12.07 -1.00 -13.76
CA ARG A 160 -13.45 -1.50 -13.83
C ARG A 160 -13.61 -2.80 -13.02
N HIS A 161 -12.71 -3.77 -13.21
CA HIS A 161 -12.75 -5.03 -12.47
C HIS A 161 -12.62 -4.82 -10.95
N ALA A 162 -11.79 -3.86 -10.51
CA ALA A 162 -11.65 -3.57 -9.09
C ALA A 162 -12.89 -2.86 -8.53
N ARG A 163 -13.53 -1.95 -9.30
CA ARG A 163 -14.80 -1.31 -8.92
C ARG A 163 -15.93 -2.34 -8.75
N ASP A 164 -15.99 -3.34 -9.64
CA ASP A 164 -16.96 -4.43 -9.51
C ASP A 164 -16.75 -5.21 -8.19
N ARG A 165 -15.49 -5.49 -7.84
CA ARG A 165 -15.17 -6.15 -6.55
C ARG A 165 -15.55 -5.29 -5.35
N TYR A 166 -15.29 -3.99 -5.41
CA TYR A 166 -15.70 -3.07 -4.36
C TYR A 166 -17.22 -3.06 -4.18
N ASN A 167 -17.99 -3.01 -5.26
CA ASN A 167 -19.44 -3.02 -5.20
C ASN A 167 -19.98 -4.30 -4.52
N VAL A 168 -19.45 -5.47 -4.90
CA VAL A 168 -19.84 -6.74 -4.27
C VAL A 168 -19.42 -6.75 -2.78
N MET A 169 -18.25 -6.21 -2.44
CA MET A 169 -17.80 -6.10 -1.05
C MET A 169 -18.75 -5.23 -0.20
N GLU A 170 -19.26 -4.11 -0.75
CA GLU A 170 -20.27 -3.28 -0.09
C GLU A 170 -21.60 -4.03 0.10
N GLU A 171 -22.02 -4.85 -0.85
CA GLU A 171 -23.22 -5.70 -0.72
C GLU A 171 -23.06 -6.74 0.38
N VAL A 172 -21.88 -7.39 0.44
CA VAL A 172 -21.53 -8.35 1.53
C VAL A 172 -21.56 -7.66 2.88
N TYR A 173 -20.96 -6.45 2.98
CA TYR A 173 -21.01 -5.66 4.20
C TYR A 173 -22.45 -5.35 4.65
N ILE A 174 -23.29 -4.85 3.73
CA ILE A 174 -24.69 -4.49 4.06
C ILE A 174 -25.47 -5.72 4.51
N SER A 175 -25.36 -6.83 3.78
CA SER A 175 -26.03 -8.09 4.12
C SER A 175 -25.54 -8.65 5.47
N GLY A 176 -24.21 -8.69 5.68
CA GLY A 176 -23.62 -9.14 6.94
C GLY A 176 -24.07 -8.27 8.12
N MET A 177 -24.12 -6.95 7.96
CA MET A 177 -24.64 -6.04 8.98
C MET A 177 -26.12 -6.27 9.28
N ALA A 178 -26.97 -6.51 8.26
CA ALA A 178 -28.38 -6.79 8.45
C ALA A 178 -28.61 -8.07 9.25
N ASP A 179 -27.81 -9.11 8.99
CA ASP A 179 -27.88 -10.37 9.73
C ASP A 179 -27.32 -10.23 11.16
N LEU A 180 -26.22 -9.50 11.33
CA LEU A 180 -25.62 -9.22 12.62
C LEU A 180 -26.59 -8.49 13.55
N LEU A 181 -27.35 -7.52 13.04
CA LEU A 181 -28.33 -6.75 13.84
C LEU A 181 -29.57 -7.54 14.23
N ARG A 182 -29.74 -8.76 13.72
CA ARG A 182 -30.82 -9.68 14.14
C ARG A 182 -30.42 -10.60 15.30
N THR A 183 -29.13 -10.64 15.64
CA THR A 183 -28.67 -11.47 16.77
C THR A 183 -29.20 -10.94 18.10
N HIS A 184 -29.42 -11.86 19.06
CA HIS A 184 -29.78 -11.49 20.43
C HIS A 184 -28.54 -11.21 21.32
N ASP A 185 -27.34 -11.50 20.86
CA ASP A 185 -26.08 -11.20 21.55
C ASP A 185 -25.56 -9.81 21.15
N ALA A 186 -25.94 -8.81 21.94
CA ALA A 186 -25.55 -7.43 21.71
C ALA A 186 -24.03 -7.22 21.78
N MET A 187 -23.30 -7.97 22.63
CA MET A 187 -21.85 -7.84 22.74
C MET A 187 -21.12 -8.47 21.57
N TYR A 188 -21.64 -9.60 21.06
CA TYR A 188 -21.16 -10.18 19.81
C TYR A 188 -21.39 -9.21 18.65
N ALA A 189 -22.61 -8.67 18.52
CA ALA A 189 -22.95 -7.72 17.48
C ALA A 189 -22.04 -6.49 17.50
N LEU A 190 -21.80 -5.91 18.69
CA LEU A 190 -20.96 -4.73 18.84
C LEU A 190 -19.52 -4.97 18.36
N ARG A 191 -18.88 -6.06 18.83
CA ARG A 191 -17.50 -6.41 18.46
C ARG A 191 -17.37 -6.72 16.97
N THR A 192 -18.26 -7.55 16.42
CA THR A 192 -18.21 -7.95 14.99
C THR A 192 -18.50 -6.76 14.07
N ARG A 193 -19.38 -5.84 14.48
CA ARG A 193 -19.65 -4.60 13.75
C ARG A 193 -18.38 -3.76 13.55
N GLU A 194 -17.52 -3.62 14.55
CA GLU A 194 -16.26 -2.86 14.40
C GLU A 194 -15.35 -3.52 13.35
N ILE A 195 -15.25 -4.85 13.37
CA ILE A 195 -14.48 -5.61 12.36
C ILE A 195 -15.01 -5.38 10.94
N TYR A 196 -16.33 -5.42 10.76
CA TYR A 196 -16.96 -5.17 9.46
C TYR A 196 -16.70 -3.74 9.00
N HIS A 197 -16.71 -2.75 9.90
CA HIS A 197 -16.42 -1.36 9.58
C HIS A 197 -14.98 -1.17 9.08
N HIS A 198 -13.99 -1.72 9.76
CA HIS A 198 -12.59 -1.62 9.35
C HIS A 198 -12.33 -2.28 7.99
N LEU A 199 -12.92 -3.46 7.74
CA LEU A 199 -12.86 -4.06 6.40
C LEU A 199 -13.51 -3.19 5.33
N ARG A 200 -14.65 -2.57 5.64
CA ARG A 200 -15.29 -1.62 4.74
C ARG A 200 -14.40 -0.41 4.47
N ASP A 201 -13.70 0.10 5.48
CA ASP A 201 -12.81 1.25 5.32
C ASP A 201 -11.56 0.87 4.49
N ALA A 202 -11.04 -0.36 4.60
CA ALA A 202 -10.04 -0.88 3.65
C ALA A 202 -10.58 -0.91 2.20
N GLY A 203 -11.84 -1.33 2.01
CA GLY A 203 -12.51 -1.29 0.72
C GLY A 203 -12.65 0.14 0.17
N ARG A 204 -12.96 1.12 1.01
CA ARG A 204 -13.01 2.54 0.62
C ARG A 204 -11.66 3.06 0.19
N ALA A 205 -10.59 2.75 0.93
CA ALA A 205 -9.22 3.09 0.54
C ALA A 205 -8.86 2.48 -0.81
N MET A 206 -9.27 1.23 -1.08
CA MET A 206 -9.13 0.59 -2.38
C MET A 206 -9.86 1.38 -3.49
N ARG A 207 -11.12 1.78 -3.28
CA ARG A 207 -11.88 2.60 -4.23
C ARG A 207 -11.19 3.94 -4.48
N ASP A 208 -10.74 4.62 -3.44
CA ASP A 208 -10.08 5.93 -3.54
C ASP A 208 -8.73 5.83 -4.29
N THR A 209 -8.03 4.69 -4.15
CA THR A 209 -6.86 4.37 -4.99
C THR A 209 -7.23 4.28 -6.48
N LEU A 210 -8.38 3.65 -6.80
CA LEU A 210 -8.84 3.52 -8.19
C LEU A 210 -9.22 4.85 -8.81
N ASP A 211 -9.80 5.76 -8.01
CA ASP A 211 -10.16 7.09 -8.49
C ASP A 211 -8.91 7.92 -8.81
N SER A 212 -7.87 7.86 -7.96
CA SER A 212 -6.58 8.50 -8.25
C SER A 212 -5.84 7.85 -9.43
N LEU A 213 -5.93 6.52 -9.57
CA LEU A 213 -5.34 5.82 -10.71
C LEU A 213 -6.03 6.20 -12.04
N HIS A 214 -7.35 6.38 -12.01
CA HIS A 214 -8.12 6.86 -13.17
C HIS A 214 -7.71 8.29 -13.57
N ASN A 215 -7.53 9.20 -12.61
CA ASN A 215 -7.02 10.55 -12.86
C ASN A 215 -5.65 10.50 -13.53
N ALA A 216 -4.73 9.69 -13.01
CA ALA A 216 -3.40 9.50 -13.60
C ALA A 216 -3.45 9.02 -15.06
N VAL A 217 -4.41 8.15 -15.43
CA VAL A 217 -4.63 7.72 -16.82
C VAL A 217 -5.07 8.88 -17.71
N ILE A 218 -5.94 9.76 -17.19
CA ILE A 218 -6.43 10.95 -17.91
C ILE A 218 -5.27 11.94 -18.14
N ASP A 219 -4.45 12.20 -17.15
CA ASP A 219 -3.32 13.12 -17.25
C ASP A 219 -2.25 12.67 -18.25
N LEU A 220 -2.10 11.36 -18.39
CA LEU A 220 -1.19 10.76 -19.35
C LEU A 220 -1.79 10.65 -20.78
N ALA A 221 -3.07 10.95 -20.98
CA ALA A 221 -3.78 10.83 -22.27
C ALA A 221 -3.49 11.98 -23.20
#